data_5e459481f465256aba2a191a665144b5
#
_entry.id   5e459481f465256aba2a191a665144b5
#
_cell.length_a   1.000
_cell.length_b   1.000
_cell.length_c   1.000
_cell.angle_alpha   90.00
_cell.angle_beta   90.00
_cell.angle_gamma   90.00
#
_symmetry.space_group_name_H-M   'P 1'
#
loop_
_entity.id
_entity.type
_entity.pdbx_description
1 polymer ?
#
loop_
_entity_poly.entity_id
_entity_poly.type
_entity_poly.pdbx_seq_one_letter_code
_entity_poly.pdbx_strand_id
1 'polypeptide(L)'
;GADVVIDYTQEDPIAKVKALTEGRGADVAIEALGIQETFENCLKSVRPGGIVSSLGVYGDRISIPLEPFIFGIGDIDVRTTLCPGGKERLRALLNLVKVGRLNLKQLITHRFTLDEIEEAYPLFSNQEDGVIKIAITP
;
A
#
# COMPACT_ATOMS: atom_id res chain seq x y z
N GLY A 1 -4.13 9.29 -8.97
CA GLY A 1 -4.97 8.36 -9.72
C GLY A 1 -6.06 7.71 -8.88
N ALA A 2 -6.12 7.95 -7.55
CA ALA A 2 -7.26 7.54 -6.74
C ALA A 2 -8.43 8.52 -6.94
N ASP A 3 -9.64 8.00 -7.05
CA ASP A 3 -10.87 8.82 -7.17
C ASP A 3 -11.28 9.42 -5.83
N VAL A 4 -11.02 8.70 -4.73
CA VAL A 4 -11.29 9.13 -3.36
C VAL A 4 -10.06 8.85 -2.49
N VAL A 5 -9.69 9.82 -1.66
CA VAL A 5 -8.68 9.67 -0.61
C VAL A 5 -9.39 9.69 0.73
N ILE A 6 -9.06 8.73 1.59
CA ILE A 6 -9.63 8.61 2.94
C ILE A 6 -8.52 8.90 3.94
N ASP A 7 -8.70 9.95 4.73
CA ASP A 7 -7.82 10.25 5.85
C ASP A 7 -8.27 9.47 7.08
N TYR A 8 -7.59 8.38 7.37
CA TYR A 8 -7.90 7.49 8.50
C TYR A 8 -7.77 8.17 9.88
N THR A 9 -7.11 9.35 9.93
CA THR A 9 -7.04 10.14 11.18
C THR A 9 -8.31 10.93 11.45
N GLN A 10 -9.15 11.13 10.43
CA GLN A 10 -10.36 11.95 10.47
C GLN A 10 -11.64 11.12 10.37
N GLU A 11 -11.60 9.99 9.72
CA GLU A 11 -12.78 9.15 9.49
C GLU A 11 -12.42 7.65 9.50
N ASP A 12 -13.40 6.81 9.83
CA ASP A 12 -13.25 5.35 9.77
C ASP A 12 -13.14 4.88 8.31
N PRO A 13 -11.99 4.33 7.89
CA PRO A 13 -11.78 3.91 6.52
C PRO A 13 -12.72 2.77 6.10
N ILE A 14 -13.08 1.86 7.02
CA ILE A 14 -13.97 0.72 6.72
C ILE A 14 -15.38 1.23 6.45
N ALA A 15 -15.90 2.08 7.34
CA ALA A 15 -17.23 2.68 7.16
C ALA A 15 -17.30 3.49 5.86
N LYS A 16 -16.24 4.22 5.53
CA LYS A 16 -16.17 5.01 4.30
C LYS A 16 -16.16 4.14 3.04
N VAL A 17 -15.36 3.09 3.01
CA VAL A 17 -15.35 2.13 1.88
C VAL A 17 -16.73 1.52 1.69
N LYS A 18 -17.38 1.09 2.77
CA LYS A 18 -18.75 0.55 2.70
C LYS A 18 -19.75 1.57 2.21
N ALA A 19 -19.67 2.81 2.67
CA ALA A 19 -20.56 3.88 2.17
C ALA A 19 -20.38 4.13 0.67
N LEU A 20 -19.15 4.15 0.17
CA LEU A 20 -18.84 4.32 -1.25
C LEU A 20 -19.27 3.13 -2.12
N THR A 21 -19.53 1.99 -1.52
CA THR A 21 -19.92 0.74 -2.20
C THR A 21 -21.33 0.28 -1.86
N GLU A 22 -22.19 1.19 -1.39
CA GLU A 22 -23.58 0.89 -1.00
C GLU A 22 -23.70 -0.24 0.03
N GLY A 23 -22.74 -0.33 0.96
CA GLY A 23 -22.67 -1.35 2.00
C GLY A 23 -22.03 -2.68 1.55
N ARG A 24 -21.78 -2.86 0.26
CA ARG A 24 -21.27 -4.11 -0.31
C ARG A 24 -19.84 -4.43 0.12
N GLY A 25 -18.96 -3.45 0.15
CA GLY A 25 -17.52 -3.58 0.31
C GLY A 25 -16.77 -3.60 -1.03
N ALA A 26 -15.45 -3.42 -0.97
CA ALA A 26 -14.58 -3.38 -2.13
C ALA A 26 -14.41 -4.77 -2.77
N ASP A 27 -14.20 -4.83 -4.08
CA ASP A 27 -13.88 -6.09 -4.77
C ASP A 27 -12.47 -6.57 -4.43
N VAL A 28 -11.53 -5.62 -4.27
CA VAL A 28 -10.13 -5.87 -3.93
C VAL A 28 -9.68 -4.83 -2.91
N ALA A 29 -8.98 -5.27 -1.87
CA ALA A 29 -8.21 -4.42 -0.97
C ALA A 29 -6.74 -4.76 -1.08
N ILE A 30 -5.88 -3.72 -1.09
CA ILE A 30 -4.43 -3.89 -1.18
C ILE A 30 -3.82 -3.40 0.13
N GLU A 31 -3.18 -4.30 0.85
CA GLU A 31 -2.39 -3.99 2.03
C GLU A 31 -0.93 -3.80 1.62
N ALA A 32 -0.37 -2.63 1.88
CA ALA A 32 0.96 -2.25 1.39
C ALA A 32 1.86 -1.63 2.47
N LEU A 33 1.44 -1.69 3.75
CA LEU A 33 2.20 -1.14 4.88
C LEU A 33 2.91 -2.24 5.68
N GLY A 34 2.23 -3.36 5.95
CA GLY A 34 2.78 -4.49 6.69
C GLY A 34 2.54 -4.45 8.20
N ILE A 35 1.40 -3.95 8.64
CA ILE A 35 0.99 -3.97 10.05
C ILE A 35 -0.36 -4.64 10.24
N GLN A 36 -0.62 -5.11 11.47
CA GLN A 36 -1.85 -5.81 11.84
C GLN A 36 -3.11 -5.00 11.51
N GLU A 37 -3.12 -3.71 11.86
CA GLU A 37 -4.28 -2.85 11.70
C GLU A 37 -4.70 -2.71 10.23
N THR A 38 -3.75 -2.44 9.33
CA THR A 38 -4.06 -2.29 7.90
C THR A 38 -4.49 -3.60 7.26
N PHE A 39 -3.93 -4.73 7.72
CA PHE A 39 -4.37 -6.05 7.30
C PHE A 39 -5.84 -6.32 7.70
N GLU A 40 -6.21 -6.03 8.96
CA GLU A 40 -7.59 -6.14 9.41
C GLU A 40 -8.54 -5.20 8.66
N ASN A 41 -8.11 -3.96 8.42
CA ASN A 41 -8.90 -2.99 7.66
C ASN A 41 -9.18 -3.50 6.25
N CYS A 42 -8.21 -4.15 5.60
CA CYS A 42 -8.43 -4.79 4.32
C CYS A 42 -9.48 -5.91 4.39
N LEU A 43 -9.35 -6.82 5.38
CA LEU A 43 -10.31 -7.92 5.57
C LEU A 43 -11.74 -7.42 5.81
N LYS A 44 -11.90 -6.35 6.60
CA LYS A 44 -13.20 -5.76 6.94
C LYS A 44 -13.81 -4.93 5.82
N SER A 45 -12.97 -4.44 4.90
CA SER A 45 -13.39 -3.56 3.80
C SER A 45 -13.81 -4.30 2.54
N VAL A 46 -13.33 -5.52 2.32
CA VAL A 46 -13.72 -6.29 1.13
C VAL A 46 -15.11 -6.90 1.28
N ARG A 47 -15.75 -7.12 0.15
CA ARG A 47 -17.01 -7.87 0.08
C ARG A 47 -16.78 -9.38 0.24
N PRO A 48 -17.81 -10.16 0.54
CA PRO A 48 -17.75 -11.62 0.37
C PRO A 48 -17.30 -11.99 -1.05
N GLY A 49 -16.45 -12.99 -1.20
CA GLY A 49 -15.82 -13.38 -2.47
C GLY A 49 -14.84 -12.34 -3.03
N GLY A 50 -14.40 -11.38 -2.21
CA GLY A 50 -13.39 -10.40 -2.58
C GLY A 50 -11.95 -10.88 -2.39
N ILE A 51 -10.99 -10.02 -2.71
CA ILE A 51 -9.57 -10.35 -2.65
C ILE A 51 -8.87 -9.36 -1.74
N VAL A 52 -8.09 -9.87 -0.78
CA VAL A 52 -7.09 -9.10 -0.05
C VAL A 52 -5.72 -9.42 -0.64
N SER A 53 -5.07 -8.43 -1.24
CA SER A 53 -3.72 -8.54 -1.78
C SER A 53 -2.73 -7.91 -0.80
N SER A 54 -2.00 -8.72 -0.06
CA SER A 54 -1.04 -8.25 0.93
C SER A 54 0.36 -8.20 0.33
N LEU A 55 0.87 -6.99 0.20
CA LEU A 55 2.21 -6.66 -0.31
C LEU A 55 3.15 -6.18 0.79
N GLY A 56 2.58 -5.80 1.94
CA GLY A 56 3.32 -5.31 3.09
C GLY A 56 4.31 -6.35 3.63
N VAL A 57 5.41 -5.89 4.20
CA VAL A 57 6.40 -6.74 4.86
C VAL A 57 6.17 -6.64 6.36
N TYR A 58 5.67 -7.71 6.94
CA TYR A 58 5.34 -7.76 8.36
C TYR A 58 6.59 -8.09 9.18
N GLY A 59 6.84 -7.29 10.21
CA GLY A 59 7.94 -7.51 11.16
C GLY A 59 7.55 -8.40 12.35
N ASP A 60 6.27 -8.73 12.50
CA ASP A 60 5.75 -9.52 13.61
C ASP A 60 4.60 -10.42 13.14
N ARG A 61 4.00 -11.14 14.11
CA ARG A 61 2.86 -12.02 13.86
C ARG A 61 1.66 -11.22 13.41
N ILE A 62 0.97 -11.72 12.38
CA ILE A 62 -0.37 -11.27 12.01
C ILE A 62 -1.41 -12.30 12.44
N SER A 63 -2.58 -11.83 12.79
CA SER A 63 -3.72 -12.65 13.17
C SER A 63 -4.96 -12.27 12.36
N ILE A 64 -5.82 -13.24 12.12
CA ILE A 64 -7.13 -12.99 11.56
C ILE A 64 -8.11 -12.92 12.72
N PRO A 65 -8.80 -11.78 12.94
CA PRO A 65 -9.80 -11.66 13.97
C PRO A 65 -10.91 -12.70 13.80
N LEU A 66 -11.43 -13.21 14.91
CA LEU A 66 -12.48 -14.23 14.89
C LEU A 66 -13.76 -13.72 14.23
N GLU A 67 -14.07 -12.46 14.41
CA GLU A 67 -15.31 -11.84 13.96
C GLU A 67 -15.47 -11.87 12.41
N PRO A 68 -14.50 -11.42 11.61
CA PRO A 68 -14.54 -11.69 10.17
C PRO A 68 -14.61 -13.17 9.83
N PHE A 69 -14.04 -14.04 10.65
CA PHE A 69 -14.01 -15.48 10.40
C PHE A 69 -15.38 -16.15 10.64
N ILE A 70 -16.12 -15.74 11.68
CA ILE A 70 -17.43 -16.33 12.02
C ILE A 70 -18.54 -15.80 11.12
N PHE A 71 -18.55 -14.49 10.83
CA PHE A 71 -19.64 -13.85 10.09
C PHE A 71 -19.42 -13.82 8.58
N GLY A 72 -18.62 -14.74 8.10
CA GLY A 72 -18.41 -14.92 6.68
C GLY A 72 -17.34 -13.97 6.14
N ILE A 73 -16.12 -14.31 6.44
CA ILE A 73 -15.06 -14.07 5.47
C ILE A 73 -15.47 -14.64 4.11
N GLY A 74 -16.69 -15.16 4.05
CA GLY A 74 -17.35 -15.61 2.88
C GLY A 74 -16.49 -15.66 1.64
N ASP A 75 -15.64 -16.68 1.53
CA ASP A 75 -14.80 -16.93 0.34
C ASP A 75 -13.79 -15.81 0.00
N ILE A 76 -13.33 -15.01 0.97
CA ILE A 76 -12.27 -14.03 0.71
C ILE A 76 -10.95 -14.74 0.40
N ASP A 77 -10.40 -14.43 -0.77
CA ASP A 77 -9.04 -14.80 -1.13
C ASP A 77 -8.02 -13.88 -0.46
N VAL A 78 -7.10 -14.42 0.33
CA VAL A 78 -5.93 -13.68 0.81
C VAL A 78 -4.73 -14.09 -0.03
N ARG A 79 -4.17 -13.14 -0.77
CA ARG A 79 -3.00 -13.34 -1.63
C ARG A 79 -1.83 -12.56 -1.08
N THR A 80 -0.75 -13.26 -0.83
CA THR A 80 0.51 -12.66 -0.39
C THR A 80 1.56 -12.79 -1.49
N THR A 81 2.39 -11.79 -1.65
CA THR A 81 3.51 -11.85 -2.57
C THR A 81 4.66 -11.01 -2.05
N LEU A 82 5.83 -11.55 -2.05
CA LEU A 82 7.05 -10.76 -1.91
C LEU A 82 7.44 -10.27 -3.30
N CYS A 83 7.90 -9.01 -3.40
CA CYS A 83 8.30 -8.43 -4.69
C CYS A 83 9.13 -9.42 -5.51
N PRO A 84 8.57 -10.07 -6.52
CA PRO A 84 9.36 -10.99 -7.32
C PRO A 84 10.30 -10.16 -8.18
N GLY A 85 11.57 -10.20 -7.85
CA GLY A 85 12.63 -9.56 -8.60
C GLY A 85 12.89 -10.26 -9.94
N GLY A 86 13.99 -9.91 -10.55
CA GLY A 86 14.49 -10.54 -11.76
C GLY A 86 14.49 -9.62 -12.97
N LYS A 87 15.40 -9.93 -13.87
CA LYS A 87 15.72 -9.12 -15.05
C LYS A 87 14.51 -8.88 -15.95
N GLU A 88 13.71 -9.90 -16.20
CA GLU A 88 12.56 -9.81 -17.10
C GLU A 88 11.45 -8.92 -16.53
N ARG A 89 11.17 -9.04 -15.24
CA ARG A 89 10.18 -8.20 -14.58
C ARG A 89 10.62 -6.75 -14.50
N LEU A 90 11.88 -6.51 -14.16
CA LEU A 90 12.44 -5.16 -14.16
C LEU A 90 12.36 -4.52 -15.57
N ARG A 91 12.68 -5.30 -16.62
CA ARG A 91 12.54 -4.84 -18.00
C ARG A 91 11.09 -4.47 -18.34
N ALA A 92 10.11 -5.29 -17.92
CA ALA A 92 8.70 -5.00 -18.15
C ALA A 92 8.27 -3.69 -17.46
N LEU A 93 8.68 -3.49 -16.19
CA LEU A 93 8.39 -2.27 -15.44
C LEU A 93 9.05 -1.03 -16.08
N LEU A 94 10.31 -1.13 -16.49
CA LEU A 94 11.01 -0.05 -17.21
C LEU A 94 10.33 0.30 -18.53
N ASN A 95 9.76 -0.68 -19.23
CA ASN A 95 9.00 -0.42 -20.44
C ASN A 95 7.73 0.40 -20.16
N LEU A 96 7.03 0.17 -19.04
CA LEU A 96 5.88 0.98 -18.65
C LEU A 96 6.26 2.45 -18.43
N VAL A 97 7.41 2.69 -17.82
CA VAL A 97 7.96 4.04 -17.66
C VAL A 97 8.34 4.64 -19.02
N LYS A 98 9.03 3.86 -19.86
CA LYS A 98 9.50 4.30 -21.20
C LYS A 98 8.35 4.71 -22.12
N VAL A 99 7.24 4.01 -22.09
CA VAL A 99 6.05 4.32 -22.91
C VAL A 99 5.12 5.35 -22.24
N GLY A 100 5.52 5.94 -21.12
CA GLY A 100 4.79 7.00 -20.45
C GLY A 100 3.54 6.54 -19.66
N ARG A 101 3.38 5.24 -19.44
CA ARG A 101 2.27 4.71 -18.63
C ARG A 101 2.45 4.97 -17.13
N LEU A 102 3.69 5.14 -16.68
CA LEU A 102 4.06 5.47 -15.31
C LEU A 102 4.99 6.68 -15.31
N ASN A 103 4.65 7.71 -14.57
CA ASN A 103 5.51 8.85 -14.31
C ASN A 103 6.03 8.80 -12.86
N LEU A 104 7.16 8.14 -12.68
CA LEU A 104 7.77 7.98 -11.36
C LEU A 104 8.55 9.22 -10.91
N LYS A 105 8.84 10.17 -11.81
CA LYS A 105 9.58 11.40 -11.47
C LYS A 105 8.86 12.25 -10.44
N GLN A 106 7.55 12.26 -10.46
CA GLN A 106 6.72 13.00 -9.50
C GLN A 106 6.84 12.49 -8.06
N LEU A 107 7.34 11.25 -7.87
CA LEU A 107 7.56 10.69 -6.54
C LEU A 107 8.87 11.18 -5.91
N ILE A 108 9.82 11.68 -6.73
CA ILE A 108 11.10 12.18 -6.24
C ILE A 108 10.89 13.63 -5.77
N THR A 109 10.76 13.80 -4.48
CA THR A 109 10.53 15.11 -3.87
C THR A 109 11.84 15.81 -3.50
N HIS A 110 12.85 15.03 -3.13
CA HIS A 110 14.14 15.54 -2.66
C HIS A 110 15.31 14.93 -3.40
N ARG A 111 16.41 15.67 -3.46
CA ARG A 111 17.68 15.21 -4.04
C ARG A 111 18.82 15.60 -3.13
N PHE A 112 19.69 14.66 -2.87
CA PHE A 112 20.91 14.84 -2.10
C PHE A 112 22.08 14.21 -2.84
N THR A 113 23.27 14.68 -2.54
CA THR A 113 24.50 14.01 -2.92
C THR A 113 24.81 12.89 -1.92
N LEU A 114 25.74 12.02 -2.28
CA LEU A 114 26.18 10.95 -1.37
C LEU A 114 26.81 11.53 -0.09
N ASP A 115 27.48 12.67 -0.19
CA ASP A 115 28.10 13.33 0.96
C ASP A 115 27.06 13.89 1.96
N GLU A 116 25.83 14.16 1.48
CA GLU A 116 24.72 14.68 2.28
C GLU A 116 23.79 13.57 2.81
N ILE A 117 24.19 12.31 2.71
CA ILE A 117 23.34 11.17 3.05
C ILE A 117 22.89 11.18 4.52
N GLU A 118 23.72 11.70 5.42
CA GLU A 118 23.41 11.80 6.86
C GLU A 118 22.26 12.77 7.13
N GLU A 119 22.03 13.75 6.26
CA GLU A 119 20.89 14.68 6.34
C GLU A 119 19.64 14.07 5.71
N ALA A 120 19.80 13.29 4.67
CA ALA A 120 18.69 12.66 3.95
C ALA A 120 17.94 11.62 4.77
N TYR A 121 18.63 10.85 5.61
CA TYR A 121 18.02 9.78 6.42
C TYR A 121 17.03 10.29 7.46
N PRO A 122 17.36 11.28 8.32
CA PRO A 122 16.40 11.82 9.28
C PRO A 122 15.17 12.44 8.61
N LEU A 123 15.39 13.22 7.54
CA LEU A 123 14.31 13.81 6.76
C LEU A 123 13.29 12.75 6.29
N PHE A 124 13.79 11.64 5.75
CA PHE A 124 12.94 10.56 5.27
C PHE A 124 12.28 9.78 6.42
N SER A 125 13.02 9.46 7.48
CA SER A 125 12.52 8.69 8.61
C SER A 125 11.44 9.42 9.40
N ASN A 126 11.59 10.73 9.54
CA ASN A 126 10.65 11.57 10.28
C ASN A 126 9.47 12.05 9.39
N GLN A 127 9.51 11.75 8.09
CA GLN A 127 8.50 12.20 7.12
C GLN A 127 8.32 13.73 7.11
N GLU A 128 9.41 14.47 7.23
CA GLU A 128 9.43 15.93 7.24
C GLU A 128 9.38 16.51 5.81
N ASP A 129 9.06 17.79 5.70
CA ASP A 129 9.04 18.57 4.45
C ASP A 129 8.29 17.91 3.28
N GLY A 130 7.25 17.10 3.57
CA GLY A 130 6.47 16.41 2.55
C GLY A 130 7.26 15.39 1.73
N VAL A 131 8.31 14.82 2.30
CA VAL A 131 9.15 13.83 1.62
C VAL A 131 8.36 12.59 1.22
N ILE A 132 8.46 12.20 -0.05
CA ILE A 132 7.91 10.94 -0.57
C ILE A 132 9.06 10.01 -0.96
N LYS A 133 10.02 10.52 -1.74
CA LYS A 133 11.19 9.76 -2.20
C LYS A 133 12.38 10.68 -2.34
N ILE A 134 13.50 10.24 -1.80
CA ILE A 134 14.80 10.92 -1.92
C ILE A 134 15.63 10.23 -2.99
N ALA A 135 16.16 10.97 -3.94
CA ALA A 135 17.15 10.49 -4.87
C ALA A 135 18.54 10.91 -4.38
N ILE A 136 19.42 9.93 -4.19
CA ILE A 136 20.84 10.16 -3.88
C ILE A 136 21.63 10.05 -5.17
N THR A 137 22.45 11.03 -5.45
CA THR A 137 23.35 11.05 -6.61
C THR A 137 24.80 11.01 -6.14
N PRO A 138 25.70 10.30 -6.84
CA PRO A 138 27.15 10.30 -6.55
C PRO A 138 27.76 11.68 -6.62
#